data_75681a973c5ae41d4bdb72c7759208de
#
_entry.id   75681a973c5ae41d4bdb72c7759208de
#
_cell.length_a   1.000
_cell.length_b   1.000
_cell.length_c   1.000
_cell.angle_alpha   90.00
_cell.angle_beta   90.00
_cell.angle_gamma   90.00
#
_symmetry.space_group_name_H-M   'P 1'
#
loop_
_entity.id
_entity.type
_entity.pdbx_description
1 polymer ?
#
loop_
_entity_poly.entity_id
_entity_poly.type
_entity_poly.pdbx_seq_one_letter_code
_entity_poly.pdbx_strand_id
1 'polypeptide(L)'
;LDISQPAVSAAIKRLEGVVGKALFVREGRGIAPTGAAVSLANKIEDPLNIIGTVEQQKNDLKVYCTESLLHFVSKVEGVSFTEAPLEEEELFDALTAQKVDIVIDVLSSKKHSLIEETIVDEEPVCLTRINHPRIGETLSKEEYFQEEHIALKIKRANMNTVEFLSESDIEPRKVRIETNSISSMLILASTTDYIAASTRSFAEMLAPA
;
A
#
# COMPACT_ATOMS: atom_id res chain seq x y z
N LEU A 1 26.69 24.02 -0.66
CA LEU A 1 27.78 23.43 -1.45
C LEU A 1 29.04 24.28 -1.23
N ASP A 2 30.02 23.76 -0.47
CA ASP A 2 31.33 24.39 -0.26
C ASP A 2 32.25 24.16 -1.51
N ILE A 3 31.84 24.74 -2.63
CA ILE A 3 32.58 24.62 -3.89
C ILE A 3 33.20 25.97 -4.25
N SER A 4 34.49 25.99 -4.52
CA SER A 4 35.18 27.23 -4.94
C SER A 4 34.72 27.73 -6.32
N GLN A 5 34.74 29.03 -6.52
CA GLN A 5 34.35 29.67 -7.80
C GLN A 5 35.08 29.08 -9.02
N PRO A 6 36.41 28.77 -8.98
CA PRO A 6 37.09 28.11 -10.09
C PRO A 6 36.54 26.73 -10.42
N ALA A 7 36.13 25.94 -9.39
CA ALA A 7 35.56 24.62 -9.57
C ALA A 7 34.17 24.69 -10.24
N VAL A 8 33.34 25.66 -9.84
CA VAL A 8 32.05 25.92 -10.49
C VAL A 8 32.23 26.29 -11.95
N SER A 9 33.17 27.21 -12.25
CA SER A 9 33.47 27.64 -13.63
C SER A 9 33.95 26.46 -14.51
N ALA A 10 34.78 25.58 -13.96
CA ALA A 10 35.26 24.39 -14.66
C ALA A 10 34.13 23.38 -14.93
N ALA A 11 33.22 23.20 -13.96
CA ALA A 11 32.05 22.32 -14.12
C ALA A 11 31.08 22.84 -15.19
N ILE A 12 30.80 24.15 -15.18
CA ILE A 12 29.95 24.79 -16.20
C ILE A 12 30.56 24.63 -17.60
N LYS A 13 31.87 24.89 -17.77
CA LYS A 13 32.55 24.69 -19.07
C LYS A 13 32.44 23.23 -19.56
N ARG A 14 32.59 22.24 -18.69
CA ARG A 14 32.42 20.84 -19.07
C ARG A 14 30.99 20.55 -19.50
N LEU A 15 30.00 21.08 -18.77
CA LEU A 15 28.59 20.92 -19.09
C LEU A 15 28.25 21.58 -20.45
N GLU A 16 28.75 22.78 -20.70
CA GLU A 16 28.63 23.48 -22.01
C GLU A 16 29.21 22.64 -23.14
N GLY A 17 30.37 22.00 -22.92
CA GLY A 17 30.98 21.08 -23.88
C GLY A 17 30.09 19.85 -24.18
N VAL A 18 29.41 19.30 -23.19
CA VAL A 18 28.50 18.18 -23.39
C VAL A 18 27.20 18.62 -24.08
N VAL A 19 26.63 19.74 -23.67
CA VAL A 19 25.39 20.29 -24.24
C VAL A 19 25.59 20.90 -25.64
N GLY A 20 26.81 21.25 -25.98
CA GLY A 20 27.17 21.89 -27.27
C GLY A 20 26.68 23.35 -27.42
N LYS A 21 26.29 23.97 -26.29
CA LYS A 21 25.76 25.36 -26.26
C LYS A 21 26.28 26.09 -25.04
N ALA A 22 26.50 27.40 -25.18
CA ALA A 22 26.79 28.26 -24.04
C ALA A 22 25.56 28.32 -23.11
N LEU A 23 25.79 28.11 -21.83
CA LEU A 23 24.74 28.19 -20.80
C LEU A 23 24.72 29.56 -20.13
N PHE A 24 25.84 30.27 -20.11
CA PHE A 24 25.93 31.61 -19.54
C PHE A 24 26.62 32.57 -20.50
N VAL A 25 26.16 33.82 -20.47
CA VAL A 25 26.76 34.93 -21.25
C VAL A 25 27.10 36.11 -20.33
N ARG A 26 28.06 36.92 -20.73
CA ARG A 26 28.35 38.18 -20.01
C ARG A 26 27.29 39.22 -20.33
N GLU A 27 26.73 39.80 -19.31
CA GLU A 27 25.78 40.91 -19.40
C GLU A 27 26.22 42.02 -18.44
N GLY A 28 26.75 43.10 -19.03
CA GLY A 28 27.33 44.19 -18.24
C GLY A 28 28.52 43.75 -17.38
N ARG A 29 28.40 43.94 -16.04
CA ARG A 29 29.40 43.48 -15.05
C ARG A 29 29.15 42.09 -14.50
N GLY A 30 28.07 41.41 -14.93
CA GLY A 30 27.64 40.13 -14.44
C GLY A 30 27.62 39.03 -15.50
N ILE A 31 27.00 37.92 -15.17
CA ILE A 31 26.67 36.82 -16.06
C ILE A 31 25.15 36.58 -16.04
N ALA A 32 24.59 36.26 -17.19
CA ALA A 32 23.17 35.91 -17.31
C ALA A 32 23.04 34.53 -17.92
N PRO A 33 22.00 33.74 -17.52
CA PRO A 33 21.71 32.46 -18.13
C PRO A 33 21.14 32.64 -19.54
N THR A 34 21.53 31.77 -20.46
CA THR A 34 20.93 31.69 -21.79
C THR A 34 19.63 30.92 -21.79
N GLY A 35 18.83 31.01 -22.85
CA GLY A 35 17.64 30.17 -23.03
C GLY A 35 17.95 28.67 -22.98
N ALA A 36 19.17 28.28 -23.40
CA ALA A 36 19.64 26.89 -23.27
C ALA A 36 19.85 26.49 -21.82
N ALA A 37 20.37 27.39 -20.97
CA ALA A 37 20.49 27.13 -19.52
C ALA A 37 19.14 26.96 -18.86
N VAL A 38 18.17 27.85 -19.13
CA VAL A 38 16.81 27.76 -18.58
C VAL A 38 16.12 26.47 -19.01
N SER A 39 16.19 26.12 -20.29
CA SER A 39 15.62 24.88 -20.83
C SER A 39 16.26 23.63 -20.22
N LEU A 40 17.56 23.64 -19.97
CA LEU A 40 18.26 22.54 -19.32
C LEU A 40 17.86 22.44 -17.85
N ALA A 41 17.84 23.56 -17.12
CA ALA A 41 17.44 23.61 -15.73
C ALA A 41 16.03 22.96 -15.52
N ASN A 42 15.07 23.39 -16.33
CA ASN A 42 13.69 22.82 -16.25
C ASN A 42 13.63 21.31 -16.55
N LYS A 43 14.57 20.77 -17.33
CA LYS A 43 14.61 19.32 -17.64
C LYS A 43 15.27 18.49 -16.55
N ILE A 44 16.19 19.07 -15.77
CA ILE A 44 16.97 18.33 -14.78
C ILE A 44 16.53 18.63 -13.34
N GLU A 45 15.65 19.61 -13.12
CA GLU A 45 15.19 20.02 -11.79
C GLU A 45 14.51 18.86 -11.07
N ASP A 46 13.53 18.21 -11.70
CA ASP A 46 12.83 17.07 -11.11
C ASP A 46 13.76 15.87 -10.85
N PRO A 47 14.58 15.41 -11.80
CA PRO A 47 15.58 14.38 -11.54
C PRO A 47 16.57 14.73 -10.42
N LEU A 48 17.04 15.98 -10.33
CA LEU A 48 17.94 16.41 -9.26
C LEU A 48 17.23 16.46 -7.90
N ASN A 49 15.98 16.86 -7.86
CA ASN A 49 15.17 16.82 -6.63
C ASN A 49 15.02 15.38 -6.15
N ILE A 50 14.74 14.42 -7.04
CA ILE A 50 14.67 12.99 -6.73
C ILE A 50 16.01 12.51 -6.15
N ILE A 51 17.14 12.84 -6.78
CA ILE A 51 18.48 12.49 -6.28
C ILE A 51 18.77 13.17 -4.92
N GLY A 52 18.37 14.43 -4.75
CA GLY A 52 18.54 15.16 -3.49
C GLY A 52 17.75 14.59 -2.33
N THR A 53 16.60 13.98 -2.60
CA THR A 53 15.81 13.30 -1.56
C THR A 53 16.49 12.01 -1.07
N VAL A 54 17.36 11.39 -1.86
CA VAL A 54 18.13 10.20 -1.44
C VAL A 54 19.09 10.52 -0.28
N GLU A 55 19.66 11.74 -0.23
CA GLU A 55 20.55 12.17 0.86
C GLU A 55 19.81 12.64 2.11
N GLN A 56 18.55 13.11 1.99
CA GLN A 56 17.79 13.71 3.09
C GLN A 56 16.81 12.74 3.76
N GLN A 57 16.65 11.55 3.24
CA GLN A 57 15.79 10.54 3.86
C GLN A 57 16.45 10.03 5.16
N LYS A 58 16.05 10.58 6.30
CA LYS A 58 15.71 9.75 7.44
C LYS A 58 14.59 8.87 6.90
N ASN A 59 14.96 7.71 6.39
CA ASN A 59 14.02 6.84 5.70
C ASN A 59 13.11 6.24 6.76
N ASP A 60 11.93 6.85 6.94
CA ASP A 60 10.82 6.08 7.48
C ASP A 60 10.66 4.87 6.58
N LEU A 61 10.60 3.68 7.17
CA LEU A 61 10.34 2.46 6.44
C LEU A 61 9.01 2.60 5.71
N LYS A 62 8.99 2.30 4.42
CA LYS A 62 7.78 2.32 3.61
C LYS A 62 7.15 0.94 3.63
N VAL A 63 5.93 0.87 4.13
CA VAL A 63 5.25 -0.41 4.36
C VAL A 63 3.91 -0.43 3.64
N TYR A 64 3.70 -1.44 2.81
CA TYR A 64 2.35 -1.82 2.38
C TYR A 64 1.74 -2.72 3.44
N CYS A 65 0.50 -2.43 3.83
CA CYS A 65 -0.19 -3.16 4.87
C CYS A 65 -1.67 -3.35 4.50
N THR A 66 -2.25 -4.50 4.84
CA THR A 66 -3.68 -4.72 4.64
C THR A 66 -4.52 -3.74 5.46
N GLU A 67 -5.70 -3.37 4.98
CA GLU A 67 -6.64 -2.49 5.69
C GLU A 67 -6.87 -2.96 7.13
N SER A 68 -7.05 -4.26 7.35
CA SER A 68 -7.32 -4.83 8.68
C SER A 68 -6.19 -4.59 9.69
N LEU A 69 -4.93 -4.58 9.24
CA LEU A 69 -3.77 -4.40 10.12
C LEU A 69 -3.33 -2.94 10.25
N LEU A 70 -3.67 -2.08 9.28
CA LEU A 70 -3.33 -0.65 9.34
C LEU A 70 -3.78 0.01 10.64
N HIS A 71 -4.95 -0.36 11.15
CA HIS A 71 -5.49 0.20 12.40
C HIS A 71 -4.64 -0.17 13.62
N PHE A 72 -4.00 -1.34 13.63
CA PHE A 72 -3.14 -1.78 14.73
C PHE A 72 -1.75 -1.15 14.65
N VAL A 73 -1.18 -1.03 13.45
CA VAL A 73 0.20 -0.59 13.24
C VAL A 73 0.35 0.92 13.07
N SER A 74 -0.74 1.65 12.91
CA SER A 74 -0.76 3.09 12.58
C SER A 74 -0.01 4.01 13.56
N LYS A 75 0.31 3.53 14.77
CA LYS A 75 1.03 4.29 15.81
C LYS A 75 2.53 3.98 15.87
N VAL A 76 3.04 3.13 14.97
CA VAL A 76 4.47 2.81 14.93
C VAL A 76 5.23 3.98 14.33
N GLU A 77 6.18 4.53 15.08
CA GLU A 77 7.00 5.68 14.66
C GLU A 77 8.10 5.23 13.68
N GLY A 78 8.51 6.14 12.78
CA GLY A 78 9.57 5.88 11.80
C GLY A 78 9.11 4.98 10.63
N VAL A 79 7.80 4.81 10.46
CA VAL A 79 7.21 3.98 9.41
C VAL A 79 6.12 4.76 8.68
N SER A 80 6.16 4.72 7.36
CA SER A 80 5.12 5.25 6.48
C SER A 80 4.29 4.09 5.96
N PHE A 81 3.03 4.01 6.36
CA PHE A 81 2.11 2.96 5.92
C PHE A 81 1.26 3.42 4.74
N THR A 82 1.08 2.52 3.80
CA THR A 82 0.13 2.67 2.68
C THR A 82 -0.69 1.39 2.57
N GLU A 83 -1.96 1.49 2.26
CA GLU A 83 -2.80 0.33 2.03
C GLU A 83 -2.25 -0.52 0.87
N ALA A 84 -2.18 -1.82 1.11
CA ALA A 84 -1.62 -2.78 0.16
C ALA A 84 -2.49 -2.87 -1.11
N PRO A 85 -1.90 -2.89 -2.31
CA PRO A 85 -2.60 -3.21 -3.54
C PRO A 85 -3.30 -4.58 -3.47
N LEU A 86 -4.40 -4.72 -4.19
CA LEU A 86 -5.17 -5.97 -4.23
C LEU A 86 -4.47 -7.08 -5.01
N GLU A 87 -3.66 -6.73 -6.01
CA GLU A 87 -2.95 -7.71 -6.85
C GLU A 87 -1.60 -8.07 -6.22
N GLU A 88 -1.37 -9.38 -6.01
CA GLU A 88 -0.14 -9.87 -5.36
C GLU A 88 1.12 -9.56 -6.16
N GLU A 89 1.03 -9.54 -7.49
CA GLU A 89 2.17 -9.20 -8.35
C GLU A 89 2.63 -7.76 -8.12
N GLU A 90 1.70 -6.82 -7.91
CA GLU A 90 2.04 -5.42 -7.61
C GLU A 90 2.81 -5.28 -6.29
N LEU A 91 2.52 -6.14 -5.30
CA LEU A 91 3.26 -6.18 -4.03
C LEU A 91 4.71 -6.61 -4.25
N PHE A 92 4.92 -7.69 -5.00
CA PHE A 92 6.26 -8.19 -5.30
C PHE A 92 7.06 -7.23 -6.19
N ASP A 93 6.41 -6.60 -7.15
CA ASP A 93 7.03 -5.58 -8.01
C ASP A 93 7.44 -4.35 -7.20
N ALA A 94 6.62 -3.92 -6.25
CA ALA A 94 6.94 -2.80 -5.38
C ALA A 94 8.15 -3.10 -4.47
N LEU A 95 8.24 -4.31 -3.89
CA LEU A 95 9.40 -4.76 -3.13
C LEU A 95 10.66 -4.86 -4.00
N THR A 96 10.54 -5.48 -5.17
CA THR A 96 11.67 -5.65 -6.09
C THR A 96 12.19 -4.32 -6.61
N ALA A 97 11.31 -3.38 -6.88
CA ALA A 97 11.64 -2.02 -7.30
C ALA A 97 12.04 -1.08 -6.15
N GLN A 98 12.10 -1.59 -4.91
CA GLN A 98 12.40 -0.83 -3.69
C GLN A 98 11.49 0.41 -3.51
N LYS A 99 10.25 0.33 -3.99
CA LYS A 99 9.22 1.36 -3.74
C LYS A 99 8.71 1.28 -2.32
N VAL A 100 8.68 0.06 -1.76
CA VAL A 100 8.41 -0.24 -0.36
C VAL A 100 9.47 -1.17 0.19
N ASP A 101 9.70 -1.11 1.50
CA ASP A 101 10.70 -1.91 2.22
C ASP A 101 10.09 -3.20 2.77
N ILE A 102 8.81 -3.16 3.16
CA ILE A 102 8.08 -4.26 3.77
C ILE A 102 6.66 -4.33 3.20
N VAL A 103 6.16 -5.55 3.08
CA VAL A 103 4.73 -5.83 2.82
C VAL A 103 4.20 -6.69 3.96
N ILE A 104 3.08 -6.26 4.56
CA ILE A 104 2.36 -7.01 5.60
C ILE A 104 1.01 -7.39 5.01
N ASP A 105 0.90 -8.65 4.63
CA ASP A 105 -0.31 -9.15 3.97
C ASP A 105 -0.40 -10.69 4.04
N VAL A 106 -1.53 -11.25 3.63
CA VAL A 106 -1.68 -12.68 3.41
C VAL A 106 -1.30 -12.98 1.96
N LEU A 107 -0.24 -13.76 1.75
CA LEU A 107 0.29 -14.07 0.42
C LEU A 107 -0.10 -15.49 0.01
N SER A 108 -0.37 -15.68 -1.28
CA SER A 108 -0.65 -17.00 -1.88
C SER A 108 0.58 -17.72 -2.38
N SER A 109 1.66 -16.97 -2.63
CA SER A 109 2.89 -17.51 -3.21
C SER A 109 4.14 -17.01 -2.48
N LYS A 110 5.22 -17.81 -2.56
CA LYS A 110 6.52 -17.48 -1.99
C LYS A 110 7.50 -17.11 -3.09
N LYS A 111 8.28 -16.07 -2.87
CA LYS A 111 9.39 -15.67 -3.74
C LYS A 111 10.72 -15.97 -3.05
N HIS A 112 11.55 -16.81 -3.64
CA HIS A 112 12.86 -17.18 -3.07
C HIS A 112 13.82 -16.00 -2.83
N SER A 113 13.58 -14.87 -3.49
CA SER A 113 14.37 -13.64 -3.33
C SER A 113 13.93 -12.77 -2.15
N LEU A 114 12.83 -13.11 -1.47
CA LEU A 114 12.27 -12.35 -0.36
C LEU A 114 12.32 -13.16 0.93
N ILE A 115 12.45 -12.48 2.05
CA ILE A 115 12.33 -13.06 3.38
C ILE A 115 10.87 -12.96 3.78
N GLU A 116 10.31 -14.08 4.25
CA GLU A 116 8.93 -14.18 4.72
C GLU A 116 8.92 -14.63 6.16
N GLU A 117 8.20 -13.90 7.00
CA GLU A 117 8.01 -14.22 8.42
C GLU A 117 6.52 -14.10 8.76
N THR A 118 5.99 -15.08 9.49
CA THR A 118 4.63 -15.00 10.05
C THR A 118 4.66 -14.07 11.26
N ILE A 119 3.87 -13.01 11.22
CA ILE A 119 3.79 -12.03 12.32
C ILE A 119 2.58 -12.23 13.23
N VAL A 120 1.51 -12.82 12.71
CA VAL A 120 0.28 -13.09 13.45
C VAL A 120 -0.50 -14.21 12.78
N ASP A 121 -1.14 -15.05 13.60
CA ASP A 121 -2.16 -15.99 13.19
C ASP A 121 -3.52 -15.50 13.68
N GLU A 122 -4.48 -15.34 12.77
CA GLU A 122 -5.79 -14.78 13.06
C GLU A 122 -6.90 -15.82 12.94
N GLU A 123 -7.84 -15.79 13.90
CA GLU A 123 -9.01 -16.64 13.87
C GLU A 123 -10.15 -15.96 13.08
N PRO A 124 -10.72 -16.61 12.05
CA PRO A 124 -11.86 -16.07 11.34
C PRO A 124 -13.12 -16.14 12.22
N VAL A 125 -13.92 -15.08 12.20
CA VAL A 125 -15.20 -14.99 12.88
C VAL A 125 -16.29 -14.52 11.92
N CYS A 126 -17.52 -14.97 12.17
CA CYS A 126 -18.71 -14.49 11.48
C CYS A 126 -19.31 -13.29 12.24
N LEU A 127 -19.68 -12.27 11.50
CA LEU A 127 -20.25 -11.03 12.03
C LEU A 127 -21.65 -10.84 11.54
N THR A 128 -22.54 -10.46 12.45
CA THR A 128 -23.93 -10.11 12.18
C THR A 128 -24.30 -8.83 12.94
N ARG A 129 -25.37 -8.17 12.53
CA ARG A 129 -25.91 -7.07 13.33
C ARG A 129 -26.49 -7.57 14.65
N ILE A 130 -26.50 -6.69 15.66
CA ILE A 130 -27.20 -6.93 16.91
C ILE A 130 -28.69 -7.20 16.63
N ASN A 131 -29.28 -8.18 17.32
CA ASN A 131 -30.67 -8.60 17.11
C ASN A 131 -30.96 -9.07 15.67
N HIS A 132 -30.04 -9.85 15.10
CA HIS A 132 -30.29 -10.49 13.81
C HIS A 132 -31.55 -11.38 13.90
N PRO A 133 -32.47 -11.33 12.89
CA PRO A 133 -33.79 -12.00 13.05
C PRO A 133 -33.73 -13.52 13.03
N ARG A 134 -32.66 -14.12 12.55
CA ARG A 134 -32.50 -15.57 12.37
C ARG A 134 -31.31 -16.18 13.11
N ILE A 135 -30.31 -15.35 13.48
CA ILE A 135 -29.08 -15.82 14.12
C ILE A 135 -29.09 -15.37 15.59
N GLY A 136 -28.83 -16.30 16.48
CA GLY A 136 -28.67 -16.05 17.91
C GLY A 136 -27.21 -15.87 18.32
N GLU A 137 -26.85 -16.45 19.48
CA GLU A 137 -25.47 -16.39 20.02
C GLU A 137 -24.48 -17.27 19.25
N THR A 138 -24.99 -18.28 18.56
CA THR A 138 -24.20 -19.26 17.80
C THR A 138 -24.77 -19.39 16.40
N LEU A 139 -23.92 -19.79 15.47
CA LEU A 139 -24.26 -20.04 14.06
C LEU A 139 -23.68 -21.39 13.64
N SER A 140 -24.55 -22.32 13.25
CA SER A 140 -24.11 -23.60 12.68
C SER A 140 -23.61 -23.42 11.25
N LYS A 141 -22.88 -24.43 10.76
CA LYS A 141 -22.39 -24.42 9.35
C LYS A 141 -23.57 -24.39 8.37
N GLU A 142 -24.62 -25.13 8.64
CA GLU A 142 -25.83 -25.21 7.82
C GLU A 142 -26.53 -23.84 7.75
N GLU A 143 -26.71 -23.19 8.90
CA GLU A 143 -27.28 -21.83 8.97
C GLU A 143 -26.42 -20.81 8.21
N TYR A 144 -25.07 -20.89 8.36
CA TYR A 144 -24.14 -20.03 7.65
C TYR A 144 -24.37 -20.05 6.14
N PHE A 145 -24.51 -21.21 5.52
CA PHE A 145 -24.74 -21.33 4.07
C PHE A 145 -26.16 -20.99 3.63
N GLN A 146 -27.13 -20.94 4.55
CA GLN A 146 -28.49 -20.50 4.26
C GLN A 146 -28.61 -18.98 4.18
N GLU A 147 -27.76 -18.25 4.88
CA GLU A 147 -27.77 -16.79 4.93
C GLU A 147 -27.23 -16.13 3.64
N GLU A 148 -27.54 -14.85 3.48
CA GLU A 148 -26.93 -14.00 2.45
C GLU A 148 -25.66 -13.33 2.99
N HIS A 149 -24.62 -13.23 2.15
CA HIS A 149 -23.29 -12.81 2.55
C HIS A 149 -22.86 -11.51 1.93
N ILE A 150 -22.06 -10.75 2.70
CA ILE A 150 -21.20 -9.70 2.19
C ILE A 150 -19.81 -10.30 2.04
N ALA A 151 -19.30 -10.35 0.81
CA ALA A 151 -17.98 -10.89 0.52
C ALA A 151 -16.96 -9.77 0.41
N LEU A 152 -15.83 -9.95 1.07
CA LEU A 152 -14.65 -9.12 0.84
C LEU A 152 -13.91 -9.66 -0.39
N LYS A 153 -13.82 -8.83 -1.42
CA LYS A 153 -13.19 -9.18 -2.69
C LYS A 153 -11.69 -8.94 -2.59
N ILE A 154 -10.94 -10.00 -2.42
CA ILE A 154 -9.49 -10.00 -2.62
C ILE A 154 -9.22 -10.73 -3.93
N LYS A 155 -8.68 -10.06 -4.92
CA LYS A 155 -8.38 -10.67 -6.23
C LYS A 155 -7.12 -11.55 -6.20
N ARG A 156 -6.98 -12.37 -5.17
CA ARG A 156 -5.90 -13.35 -5.09
C ARG A 156 -6.43 -14.67 -5.61
N ALA A 157 -5.80 -15.19 -6.65
CA ALA A 157 -6.19 -16.42 -7.32
C ALA A 157 -7.68 -16.46 -7.78
N ASN A 158 -8.30 -15.31 -8.06
CA ASN A 158 -9.74 -15.16 -8.39
C ASN A 158 -10.72 -15.64 -7.31
N MET A 159 -10.29 -15.72 -6.05
CA MET A 159 -11.10 -16.15 -4.92
C MET A 159 -11.47 -14.98 -4.01
N ASN A 160 -12.57 -15.12 -3.28
CA ASN A 160 -12.89 -14.23 -2.16
C ASN A 160 -12.02 -14.58 -0.95
N THR A 161 -11.88 -13.65 0.01
CA THR A 161 -11.06 -13.86 1.21
C THR A 161 -11.36 -15.15 1.94
N VAL A 162 -12.63 -15.48 2.15
CA VAL A 162 -13.02 -16.70 2.89
C VAL A 162 -12.63 -17.96 2.13
N GLU A 163 -12.82 -17.98 0.81
CA GLU A 163 -12.40 -19.09 -0.05
C GLU A 163 -10.88 -19.23 -0.12
N PHE A 164 -10.17 -18.09 -0.15
CA PHE A 164 -8.71 -18.06 -0.16
C PHE A 164 -8.10 -18.55 1.15
N LEU A 165 -8.69 -18.19 2.31
CA LEU A 165 -8.20 -18.57 3.63
C LEU A 165 -8.69 -19.94 4.08
N SER A 166 -9.60 -20.57 3.35
CA SER A 166 -10.14 -21.88 3.70
C SER A 166 -9.17 -22.99 3.34
N GLU A 167 -8.89 -23.88 4.28
CA GLU A 167 -8.06 -25.07 4.05
C GLU A 167 -8.76 -26.16 3.22
N SER A 168 -10.06 -26.04 3.02
CA SER A 168 -10.89 -27.00 2.29
C SER A 168 -11.85 -26.30 1.35
N ASP A 169 -12.28 -27.03 0.32
CA ASP A 169 -13.35 -26.56 -0.57
C ASP A 169 -14.61 -26.25 0.26
N ILE A 170 -15.06 -25.01 0.20
CA ILE A 170 -16.29 -24.57 0.84
C ILE A 170 -17.46 -24.57 -0.15
N GLU A 171 -18.64 -24.85 0.38
CA GLU A 171 -19.88 -24.75 -0.39
C GLU A 171 -20.07 -23.31 -0.93
N PRO A 172 -20.67 -23.15 -2.11
CA PRO A 172 -20.94 -21.81 -2.65
C PRO A 172 -21.83 -21.01 -1.70
N ARG A 173 -21.38 -19.80 -1.33
CA ARG A 173 -22.15 -18.88 -0.51
C ARG A 173 -23.12 -18.04 -1.35
N LYS A 174 -24.22 -17.62 -0.77
CA LYS A 174 -25.16 -16.68 -1.40
C LYS A 174 -24.63 -15.25 -1.25
N VAL A 175 -23.65 -14.86 -2.04
CA VAL A 175 -23.08 -13.52 -1.98
C VAL A 175 -24.06 -12.52 -2.54
N ARG A 176 -24.48 -11.56 -1.70
CA ARG A 176 -25.41 -10.47 -2.06
C ARG A 176 -24.68 -9.18 -2.39
N ILE A 177 -23.61 -8.90 -1.67
CA ILE A 177 -22.78 -7.70 -1.84
C ILE A 177 -21.32 -8.14 -1.91
N GLU A 178 -20.56 -7.57 -2.83
CA GLU A 178 -19.11 -7.65 -2.87
C GLU A 178 -18.52 -6.26 -2.61
N THR A 179 -17.51 -6.18 -1.76
CA THR A 179 -16.74 -4.95 -1.48
C THR A 179 -15.26 -5.27 -1.40
N ASN A 180 -14.41 -4.30 -1.66
CA ASN A 180 -12.96 -4.39 -1.47
C ASN A 180 -12.47 -3.70 -0.19
N SER A 181 -13.37 -3.19 0.63
CA SER A 181 -13.07 -2.53 1.91
C SER A 181 -13.68 -3.33 3.06
N ILE A 182 -12.85 -3.72 4.02
CA ILE A 182 -13.30 -4.43 5.22
C ILE A 182 -14.17 -3.52 6.09
N SER A 183 -13.86 -2.23 6.18
CA SER A 183 -14.66 -1.25 6.91
C SER A 183 -16.06 -1.11 6.32
N SER A 184 -16.19 -1.05 4.99
CA SER A 184 -17.50 -1.02 4.31
C SER A 184 -18.27 -2.30 4.55
N MET A 185 -17.62 -3.47 4.50
CA MET A 185 -18.22 -4.76 4.79
C MET A 185 -18.83 -4.78 6.20
N LEU A 186 -18.10 -4.28 7.20
CA LEU A 186 -18.57 -4.26 8.59
C LEU A 186 -19.74 -3.31 8.81
N ILE A 187 -19.71 -2.13 8.18
CA ILE A 187 -20.85 -1.19 8.20
C ILE A 187 -22.11 -1.86 7.61
N LEU A 188 -21.96 -2.52 6.48
CA LEU A 188 -23.06 -3.23 5.84
C LEU A 188 -23.58 -4.38 6.73
N ALA A 189 -22.69 -5.17 7.33
CA ALA A 189 -23.08 -6.24 8.24
C ALA A 189 -23.81 -5.71 9.49
N SER A 190 -23.44 -4.52 9.99
CA SER A 190 -24.11 -3.91 11.16
C SER A 190 -25.49 -3.32 10.85
N THR A 191 -25.79 -3.03 9.58
CA THR A 191 -27.01 -2.32 9.15
C THR A 191 -27.98 -3.14 8.32
N THR A 192 -27.60 -4.38 7.96
CA THR A 192 -28.42 -5.30 7.16
C THR A 192 -28.54 -6.66 7.85
N ASP A 193 -29.35 -7.56 7.28
CA ASP A 193 -29.45 -8.96 7.70
C ASP A 193 -28.45 -9.87 6.98
N TYR A 194 -27.45 -9.29 6.31
CA TYR A 194 -26.39 -10.04 5.67
C TYR A 194 -25.25 -10.31 6.65
N ILE A 195 -24.61 -11.45 6.51
CA ILE A 195 -23.48 -11.83 7.35
C ILE A 195 -22.15 -11.58 6.65
N ALA A 196 -21.13 -11.30 7.44
CA ALA A 196 -19.77 -11.05 6.96
C ALA A 196 -18.77 -11.93 7.73
N ALA A 197 -17.59 -12.12 7.16
CA ALA A 197 -16.47 -12.76 7.83
C ALA A 197 -15.32 -11.77 8.01
N SER A 198 -14.70 -11.78 9.19
CA SER A 198 -13.54 -10.94 9.52
C SER A 198 -12.59 -11.72 10.43
N THR A 199 -11.44 -11.14 10.76
CA THR A 199 -10.58 -11.66 11.82
C THR A 199 -11.15 -11.27 13.19
N ARG A 200 -10.89 -12.12 14.21
CA ARG A 200 -11.34 -11.87 15.57
C ARG A 200 -10.81 -10.54 16.10
N SER A 201 -9.51 -10.29 15.98
CA SER A 201 -8.88 -9.06 16.48
C SER A 201 -9.51 -7.82 15.89
N PHE A 202 -9.78 -7.82 14.58
CA PHE A 202 -10.38 -6.65 13.92
C PHE A 202 -11.85 -6.48 14.32
N ALA A 203 -12.59 -7.57 14.46
CA ALA A 203 -13.96 -7.54 14.93
C ALA A 203 -14.06 -6.96 16.35
N GLU A 204 -13.21 -7.41 17.28
CA GLU A 204 -13.18 -6.95 18.68
C GLU A 204 -12.76 -5.47 18.77
N MET A 205 -11.84 -5.00 17.92
CA MET A 205 -11.43 -3.60 17.89
C MET A 205 -12.61 -2.67 17.54
N LEU A 206 -13.53 -3.12 16.70
CA LEU A 206 -14.67 -2.31 16.22
C LEU A 206 -15.95 -2.59 17.00
N ALA A 207 -16.02 -3.67 17.77
CA ALA A 207 -17.15 -3.92 18.64
C ALA A 207 -17.25 -2.80 19.71
N PRO A 208 -18.44 -2.24 19.93
CA PRO A 208 -18.61 -1.31 21.04
C PRO A 208 -18.30 -2.05 22.35
N ALA A 209 -17.47 -1.42 23.19
CA ALA A 209 -17.14 -1.92 24.53
C ALA A 209 -18.37 -1.99 25.41
#